data_9e55c5bf4f58b916d6604a24bcb7ee78
#
_entry.id   9e55c5bf4f58b916d6604a24bcb7ee78
#
_cell.length_a   1.000
_cell.length_b   1.000
_cell.length_c   1.000
_cell.angle_alpha   90.00
_cell.angle_beta   90.00
_cell.angle_gamma   90.00
#
_symmetry.space_group_name_H-M   'P 1'
#
loop_
_entity.id
_entity.type
_entity.pdbx_description
1 polymer ?
#
loop_
_entity_poly.entity_id
_entity_poly.type
_entity_poly.pdbx_seq_one_letter_code
_entity_poly.pdbx_strand_id
1 'polypeptide(L)' 'MKLKNRVREWRAKHRLSQGDLGKAIGSSRQTISLIERGDYAPSIVLSLKIAQIFNVPVEEIFTLVEGEEDDEE' A
#
# COMPACT_ATOMS: atom_id res chain seq x y z
N MET A 1 9.75 -10.60 10.04
CA MET A 1 8.51 -10.48 9.28
C MET A 1 8.52 -9.20 8.49
N LYS A 2 8.00 -9.23 7.29
CA LYS A 2 8.06 -8.07 6.43
C LYS A 2 6.70 -7.76 5.84
N LEU A 3 6.38 -6.47 5.76
CA LEU A 3 5.14 -6.04 5.12
C LEU A 3 5.38 -5.87 3.63
N LYS A 4 4.56 -6.52 2.85
CA LYS A 4 4.57 -6.36 1.39
C LYS A 4 3.28 -5.74 0.94
N ASN A 5 3.32 -4.98 -0.15
CA ASN A 5 2.11 -4.37 -0.65
C ASN A 5 2.04 -4.47 -2.16
N ARG A 6 0.83 -4.34 -2.66
CA ARG A 6 0.54 -4.36 -4.08
C ARG A 6 -0.20 -3.09 -4.49
N VAL A 7 0.08 -2.01 -3.80
CA VAL A 7 -0.60 -0.74 -4.06
C VAL A 7 -0.38 -0.30 -5.50
N ARG A 8 0.86 -0.42 -5.98
CA ARG A 8 1.17 -0.01 -7.35
C ARG A 8 0.38 -0.82 -8.36
N GLU A 9 0.25 -2.13 -8.13
CA GLU A 9 -0.49 -3.00 -9.04
C GLU A 9 -1.95 -2.61 -9.10
N TRP A 10 -2.55 -2.40 -7.94
CA TRP A 10 -3.96 -2.03 -7.89
C TRP A 10 -4.18 -0.65 -8.48
N ARG A 11 -3.27 0.26 -8.21
CA ARG A 11 -3.35 1.60 -8.78
C ARG A 11 -3.29 1.54 -10.30
N ALA A 12 -2.38 0.74 -10.82
CA ALA A 12 -2.24 0.61 -12.28
C ALA A 12 -3.50 0.01 -12.90
N LYS A 13 -4.09 -0.98 -12.24
CA LYS A 13 -5.32 -1.58 -12.73
C LYS A 13 -6.44 -0.56 -12.86
N HIS A 14 -6.48 0.40 -11.96
CA HIS A 14 -7.54 1.40 -11.94
C HIS A 14 -7.10 2.69 -12.60
N ARG A 15 -5.92 2.71 -13.19
CA ARG A 15 -5.40 3.86 -13.93
C ARG A 15 -5.34 5.11 -13.08
N LEU A 16 -4.95 4.95 -11.83
CA LEU A 16 -4.78 6.07 -10.92
C LEU A 16 -3.31 6.41 -10.78
N SER A 17 -3.01 7.70 -10.77
CA SER A 17 -1.67 8.13 -10.44
C SER A 17 -1.48 8.06 -8.93
N GLN A 18 -0.23 8.19 -8.49
CA GLN A 18 0.04 8.28 -7.06
C GLN A 18 -0.69 9.47 -6.45
N GLY A 19 -0.71 10.58 -7.18
CA GLY A 19 -1.41 11.75 -6.69
C GLY A 19 -2.92 11.56 -6.60
N ASP A 20 -3.49 10.84 -7.58
CA ASP A 20 -4.91 10.55 -7.56
C ASP A 20 -5.28 9.72 -6.34
N LEU A 21 -4.51 8.69 -6.08
CA LEU A 21 -4.78 7.84 -4.93
C LEU A 21 -4.60 8.61 -3.63
N GLY A 22 -3.53 9.38 -3.53
CA GLY A 22 -3.30 10.18 -2.34
C GLY A 22 -4.47 11.09 -2.05
N LYS A 23 -4.95 11.78 -3.09
CA LYS A 23 -6.07 12.70 -2.92
C LYS A 23 -7.32 11.95 -2.47
N ALA A 24 -7.57 10.78 -3.05
CA ALA A 24 -8.78 10.02 -2.74
C ALA A 24 -8.82 9.58 -1.29
N ILE A 25 -7.68 9.35 -0.67
CA ILE A 25 -7.66 8.88 0.72
C ILE A 25 -7.24 9.99 1.69
N GLY A 26 -7.17 11.23 1.21
CA GLY A 26 -6.82 12.34 2.07
C GLY A 26 -5.37 12.38 2.49
N SER A 27 -4.48 11.92 1.62
CA SER A 27 -3.07 11.90 1.89
C SER A 27 -2.32 12.55 0.73
N SER A 28 -1.01 12.42 0.70
CA SER A 28 -0.21 13.06 -0.33
C SER A 28 0.36 12.04 -1.30
N ARG A 29 0.76 12.53 -2.47
CA ARG A 29 1.44 11.70 -3.45
C ARG A 29 2.72 11.11 -2.84
N GLN A 30 3.42 11.90 -2.05
CA GLN A 30 4.66 11.45 -1.45
C GLN A 30 4.43 10.28 -0.51
N THR A 31 3.34 10.32 0.26
CA THR A 31 3.00 9.23 1.15
C THR A 31 2.76 7.94 0.37
N ILE A 32 2.02 8.04 -0.74
CA ILE A 32 1.76 6.87 -1.57
C ILE A 32 3.07 6.30 -2.11
N SER A 33 3.95 7.18 -2.57
CA SER A 33 5.25 6.74 -3.08
C SER A 33 6.04 5.97 -2.02
N LEU A 34 6.06 6.50 -0.79
CA LEU A 34 6.78 5.83 0.28
C LEU A 34 6.18 4.49 0.63
N ILE A 35 4.85 4.39 0.62
CA ILE A 35 4.18 3.13 0.88
C ILE A 35 4.56 2.11 -0.20
N GLU A 36 4.50 2.52 -1.46
CA GLU A 36 4.77 1.59 -2.56
C GLU A 36 6.19 1.06 -2.51
N ARG A 37 7.13 1.88 -2.06
CA ARG A 37 8.52 1.46 -1.96
C ARG A 37 8.81 0.63 -0.72
N GLY A 38 7.86 0.55 0.19
CA GLY A 38 8.08 -0.17 1.43
C GLY A 38 8.81 0.63 2.48
N ASP A 39 8.93 1.95 2.29
CA ASP A 39 9.64 2.82 3.22
C ASP A 39 8.74 3.38 4.29
N TYR A 40 7.46 3.15 4.21
CA TYR A 40 6.51 3.66 5.17
C TYR A 40 5.33 2.70 5.27
N ALA A 41 5.05 2.23 6.48
CA ALA A 41 3.91 1.36 6.71
C ALA A 41 2.70 2.24 7.06
N PRO A 42 1.64 2.17 6.28
CA PRO A 42 0.50 3.05 6.53
C PRO A 42 -0.25 2.64 7.80
N SER A 43 -0.95 3.60 8.37
CA SER A 43 -1.83 3.31 9.50
C SER A 43 -2.93 2.35 9.04
N ILE A 44 -3.60 1.75 10.01
CA ILE A 44 -4.71 0.88 9.67
C ILE A 44 -5.82 1.67 8.96
N VAL A 45 -6.02 2.93 9.36
CA VAL A 45 -7.03 3.76 8.71
C VAL A 45 -6.70 3.98 7.25
N LEU A 46 -5.45 4.36 6.95
CA LEU A 46 -5.07 4.57 5.57
C LEU A 46 -5.15 3.28 4.77
N SER A 47 -4.74 2.18 5.38
CA SER A 47 -4.78 0.88 4.69
C SER A 47 -6.21 0.52 4.31
N LEU A 48 -7.14 0.72 5.21
CA LEU A 48 -8.53 0.42 4.93
C LEU A 48 -9.12 1.35 3.88
N LYS A 49 -8.72 2.63 3.90
CA LYS A 49 -9.17 3.56 2.88
C LYS A 49 -8.67 3.15 1.49
N ILE A 50 -7.43 2.72 1.40
CA ILE A 50 -6.89 2.25 0.13
C ILE A 50 -7.68 1.05 -0.35
N ALA A 51 -7.96 0.11 0.55
CA ALA A 51 -8.72 -1.07 0.18
C ALA A 51 -10.11 -0.70 -0.31
N GLN A 52 -10.73 0.30 0.30
CA GLN A 52 -12.05 0.76 -0.12
C GLN A 52 -12.03 1.35 -1.52
N ILE A 53 -10.98 2.11 -1.84
CA ILE A 53 -10.87 2.69 -3.17
C ILE A 53 -10.90 1.61 -4.24
N PHE A 54 -10.21 0.50 -3.98
CA PHE A 54 -10.13 -0.59 -4.94
C PHE A 54 -11.22 -1.64 -4.74
N ASN A 55 -12.02 -1.48 -3.70
CA ASN A 55 -13.15 -2.38 -3.42
C ASN A 55 -12.70 -3.82 -3.24
N VAL A 56 -11.66 -4.01 -2.47
CA VAL A 56 -11.11 -5.34 -2.17
C VAL A 56 -10.79 -5.39 -0.69
N PRO A 57 -10.68 -6.61 -0.13
CA PRO A 57 -10.22 -6.73 1.25
C PRO A 57 -8.80 -6.20 1.36
N VAL A 58 -8.46 -5.69 2.54
CA VAL A 58 -7.13 -5.11 2.74
C VAL A 58 -6.03 -6.14 2.52
N GLU A 59 -6.33 -7.41 2.76
CA GLU A 59 -5.34 -8.47 2.57
C GLU A 59 -4.97 -8.67 1.11
N GLU A 60 -5.78 -8.18 0.19
CA GLU A 60 -5.41 -8.24 -1.22
C GLU A 60 -4.32 -7.24 -1.55
N ILE A 61 -4.12 -6.28 -0.68
CA ILE A 61 -3.16 -5.21 -0.94
C ILE A 61 -1.94 -5.31 -0.04
N PHE A 62 -2.15 -5.61 1.23
CA PHE A 62 -1.06 -5.66 2.21
C PHE A 62 -0.99 -7.04 2.83
N THR A 63 0.21 -7.61 2.85
CA THR A 63 0.43 -8.92 3.44
C THR A 63 1.70 -8.90 4.25
N LEU A 64 1.73 -9.76 5.26
CA LEU A 64 2.94 -9.99 6.03
C LEU A 64 3.56 -11.28 5.56
N VAL A 65 4.84 -11.25 5.30
CA VAL A 65 5.54 -12.44 4.89
C VAL A 65 6.67 -12.70 5.86
N GLU A 66 6.90 -13.98 6.12
CA GLU A 66 8.07 -14.39 6.87
C GLU A 66 9.17 -14.47 5.88
N GLY A 67 10.03 -13.49 5.87
CA GLY A 67 10.99 -13.38 4.83
C GLY A 67 12.34 -13.91 5.25
N GLU A 68 13.04 -14.39 4.28
CA GLU A 68 14.40 -14.79 4.51
C GLU A 68 15.22 -13.62 4.93
N GLU A 69 14.77 -12.45 4.56
CA GLU A 69 15.51 -11.28 4.95
C GLU A 69 15.57 -11.15 6.45
N ASP A 70 14.57 -11.71 7.14
CA ASP A 70 14.63 -11.68 8.58
C ASP A 70 15.67 -12.60 9.11
N ASP A 71 16.01 -13.60 8.35
CA ASP A 71 16.94 -14.61 8.81
C ASP A 71 18.37 -14.17 8.65
N GLU A 72 18.57 -13.13 7.92
CA GLU A 72 19.90 -12.73 7.66
C GLU A 72 20.49 -11.98 8.76
N GLU A 73 19.68 -11.58 9.68
CA GLU A 73 20.23 -10.93 10.81
C GLU A 73 20.81 -11.91 11.72
#